data_46a0e22f4d5770967b6e1b5eb3b59727
#
_entry.id   46a0e22f4d5770967b6e1b5eb3b59727
#
_cell.length_a   1.000
_cell.length_b   1.000
_cell.length_c   1.000
_cell.angle_alpha   90.00
_cell.angle_beta   90.00
_cell.angle_gamma   90.00
#
_symmetry.space_group_name_H-M   'P 1'
#
loop_
_entity.id
_entity.type
_entity.pdbx_description
1 polymer ?
#
loop_
_entity_poly.entity_id
_entity_poly.type
_entity_poly.pdbx_seq_one_letter_code
_entity_poly.pdbx_strand_id
1 'polypeptide(L)'
;MSEISAKHISDVIGLLNDNADYAVLRNFEGLPDNNKSRDIDIIITRKSYVALKSELLKLIDSSGWKIITYLHSDRLITYVCGFSCGEHIELVQWDFFFNTSVWGILLMDASEFVQHRQFNGFLYYMEVEYQFLDKYLYNRAVGSQFPDKYAWMREKASQNLVVKQKIKAVFRVNSIEECDNIDSHILVMRAIAANYLQRPLDSIGNVLLFLWTFIRNYICSNTGFSIGFTGPD
;
A
#
# COMPACT_ATOMS: atom_id res chain seq x y z
N MET A 1 -20.76 9.55 -0.13
CA MET A 1 -19.60 10.46 0.02
C MET A 1 -20.06 11.84 -0.39
N SER A 2 -19.53 12.92 0.20
CA SER A 2 -19.88 14.29 -0.19
C SER A 2 -19.21 14.71 -1.50
N GLU A 3 -19.77 15.72 -2.17
CA GLU A 3 -19.14 16.32 -3.35
C GLU A 3 -17.74 16.90 -3.03
N ILE A 4 -17.55 17.36 -1.80
CA ILE A 4 -16.26 17.89 -1.32
C ILE A 4 -15.19 16.81 -1.30
N SER A 5 -15.51 15.64 -0.75
CA SER A 5 -14.60 14.49 -0.72
C SER A 5 -14.36 13.95 -2.12
N ALA A 6 -15.39 13.85 -2.97
CA ALA A 6 -15.25 13.41 -4.36
C ALA A 6 -14.34 14.35 -5.17
N LYS A 7 -14.51 15.66 -4.99
CA LYS A 7 -13.64 16.67 -5.61
C LYS A 7 -12.20 16.53 -5.14
N HIS A 8 -11.96 16.39 -3.82
CA HIS A 8 -10.61 16.20 -3.28
C HIS A 8 -9.92 14.96 -3.85
N ILE A 9 -10.65 13.85 -3.94
CA ILE A 9 -10.13 12.61 -4.55
C ILE A 9 -9.78 12.85 -6.02
N SER A 10 -10.65 13.52 -6.77
CA SER A 10 -10.40 13.84 -8.18
C SER A 10 -9.16 14.71 -8.36
N ASP A 11 -9.01 15.75 -7.54
CA ASP A 11 -7.87 16.67 -7.61
C ASP A 11 -6.54 15.93 -7.31
N VAL A 12 -6.51 15.06 -6.29
CA VAL A 12 -5.31 14.26 -5.95
C VAL A 12 -5.02 13.21 -7.03
N ILE A 13 -6.03 12.51 -7.55
CA ILE A 13 -5.85 11.54 -8.64
C ILE A 13 -5.35 12.24 -9.91
N GLY A 14 -5.88 13.42 -10.24
CA GLY A 14 -5.39 14.23 -11.35
C GLY A 14 -3.91 14.57 -11.21
N LEU A 15 -3.50 15.05 -10.03
CA LEU A 15 -2.09 15.32 -9.73
C LEU A 15 -1.19 14.08 -9.89
N LEU A 16 -1.68 12.91 -9.44
CA LEU A 16 -0.97 11.64 -9.58
C LEU A 16 -0.86 11.21 -11.05
N ASN A 17 -1.93 11.35 -11.84
CA ASN A 17 -1.93 11.00 -13.27
C ASN A 17 -0.87 11.77 -14.05
N ASP A 18 -0.70 13.04 -13.72
CA ASP A 18 0.20 13.94 -14.46
C ASP A 18 1.68 13.77 -14.05
N ASN A 19 1.94 13.29 -12.81
CA ASN A 19 3.27 13.46 -12.23
C ASN A 19 3.87 12.17 -11.63
N ALA A 20 3.13 11.03 -11.62
CA ALA A 20 3.59 9.86 -10.88
C ALA A 20 3.42 8.53 -11.59
N ASP A 21 4.36 7.62 -11.36
CA ASP A 21 4.18 6.19 -11.60
C ASP A 21 3.49 5.57 -10.38
N TYR A 22 2.17 5.38 -10.48
CA TYR A 22 1.32 4.89 -9.40
C TYR A 22 0.23 3.96 -9.91
N ALA A 23 -0.43 3.25 -9.00
CA ALA A 23 -1.73 2.62 -9.20
C ALA A 23 -2.51 2.53 -7.89
N VAL A 24 -3.84 2.56 -7.95
CA VAL A 24 -4.70 2.23 -6.81
C VAL A 24 -4.75 0.72 -6.67
N LEU A 25 -4.43 0.22 -5.48
CA LEU A 25 -4.31 -1.22 -5.25
C LEU A 25 -5.66 -1.92 -5.26
N ARG A 26 -6.68 -1.33 -4.61
CA ARG A 26 -7.98 -1.99 -4.36
C ARG A 26 -9.10 -0.96 -4.18
N ASN A 27 -10.36 -1.44 -4.27
CA ASN A 27 -11.58 -0.68 -3.94
C ASN A 27 -11.73 0.63 -4.76
N PHE A 28 -11.27 0.59 -6.00
CA PHE A 28 -11.23 1.78 -6.88
C PHE A 28 -12.49 1.96 -7.73
N GLU A 29 -13.38 0.95 -7.79
CA GLU A 29 -14.48 0.88 -8.77
C GLU A 29 -15.52 2.00 -8.59
N GLY A 30 -15.60 2.56 -7.39
CA GLY A 30 -16.54 3.63 -7.07
C GLY A 30 -15.94 5.03 -7.05
N LEU A 31 -14.61 5.16 -7.17
CA LEU A 31 -13.94 6.44 -7.07
C LEU A 31 -14.21 7.33 -8.29
N PRO A 32 -14.38 8.64 -8.09
CA PRO A 32 -14.27 9.41 -6.84
C PRO A 32 -15.55 9.48 -6.01
N ASP A 33 -16.70 9.04 -6.57
CA ASP A 33 -18.03 9.32 -6.00
C ASP A 33 -18.40 8.43 -4.82
N ASN A 34 -17.81 7.24 -4.74
CA ASN A 34 -18.09 6.26 -3.70
C ASN A 34 -16.82 5.56 -3.22
N ASN A 35 -16.19 6.09 -2.18
CA ASN A 35 -15.09 5.43 -1.48
C ASN A 35 -15.64 4.52 -0.36
N LYS A 36 -15.86 3.24 -0.67
CA LYS A 36 -16.43 2.26 0.26
C LYS A 36 -15.49 1.92 1.43
N SER A 37 -14.19 1.99 1.23
CA SER A 37 -13.19 1.58 2.22
C SER A 37 -12.72 2.72 3.13
N ARG A 38 -13.08 3.98 2.82
CA ARG A 38 -12.62 5.21 3.48
C ARG A 38 -11.12 5.50 3.32
N ASP A 39 -10.30 4.50 3.07
CA ASP A 39 -8.90 4.58 2.72
C ASP A 39 -8.69 4.36 1.22
N ILE A 40 -7.70 5.02 0.65
CA ILE A 40 -7.30 4.85 -0.75
C ILE A 40 -5.85 4.34 -0.74
N ASP A 41 -5.71 3.04 -1.00
CA ASP A 41 -4.44 2.34 -1.06
C ASP A 41 -3.76 2.61 -2.41
N ILE A 42 -2.67 3.37 -2.42
CA ILE A 42 -1.91 3.71 -3.62
C ILE A 42 -0.53 3.05 -3.55
N ILE A 43 -0.19 2.25 -4.54
CA ILE A 43 1.20 1.84 -4.77
C ILE A 43 1.87 2.87 -5.66
N ILE A 44 3.04 3.36 -5.27
CA ILE A 44 3.77 4.42 -5.96
C ILE A 44 5.28 4.21 -5.83
N THR A 45 6.04 4.48 -6.89
CA THR A 45 7.49 4.41 -6.75
C THR A 45 7.98 5.50 -5.79
N ARG A 46 8.97 5.18 -4.97
CA ARG A 46 9.55 6.16 -4.02
C ARG A 46 10.06 7.42 -4.74
N LYS A 47 10.61 7.25 -5.94
CA LYS A 47 11.07 8.35 -6.79
C LYS A 47 9.92 9.30 -7.15
N SER A 48 8.80 8.76 -7.65
CA SER A 48 7.61 9.54 -8.00
C SER A 48 7.02 10.23 -6.78
N TYR A 49 6.91 9.53 -5.65
CA TYR A 49 6.40 10.12 -4.42
C TYR A 49 7.26 11.29 -3.92
N VAL A 50 8.59 11.16 -3.91
CA VAL A 50 9.48 12.24 -3.46
C VAL A 50 9.35 13.47 -4.36
N ALA A 51 9.26 13.28 -5.66
CA ALA A 51 9.04 14.37 -6.62
C ALA A 51 7.69 15.07 -6.41
N LEU A 52 6.63 14.30 -6.15
CA LEU A 52 5.26 14.78 -6.02
C LEU A 52 4.94 15.39 -4.65
N LYS A 53 5.62 14.98 -3.58
CA LYS A 53 5.25 15.27 -2.20
C LYS A 53 4.94 16.74 -1.93
N SER A 54 5.78 17.66 -2.42
CA SER A 54 5.59 19.11 -2.18
C SER A 54 4.30 19.63 -2.80
N GLU A 55 3.98 19.17 -3.99
CA GLU A 55 2.76 19.61 -4.73
C GLU A 55 1.51 18.98 -4.10
N LEU A 56 1.59 17.71 -3.69
CA LEU A 56 0.51 17.04 -2.96
C LEU A 56 0.16 17.78 -1.66
N LEU A 57 1.16 18.15 -0.87
CA LEU A 57 0.92 18.89 0.39
C LEU A 57 0.34 20.28 0.13
N LYS A 58 0.79 20.98 -0.91
CA LYS A 58 0.22 22.26 -1.32
C LYS A 58 -1.23 22.12 -1.80
N LEU A 59 -1.53 21.07 -2.59
CA LEU A 59 -2.88 20.78 -3.06
C LEU A 59 -3.84 20.55 -1.88
N ILE A 60 -3.45 19.72 -0.93
CA ILE A 60 -4.25 19.43 0.29
C ILE A 60 -4.53 20.76 1.02
N ASP A 61 -3.51 21.56 1.29
CA ASP A 61 -3.67 22.80 2.06
C ASP A 61 -4.49 23.87 1.30
N SER A 62 -4.20 24.09 0.00
CA SER A 62 -4.88 25.10 -0.81
C SER A 62 -6.34 24.77 -1.09
N SER A 63 -6.73 23.50 -1.08
CA SER A 63 -8.11 23.05 -1.21
C SER A 63 -8.91 23.08 0.12
N GLY A 64 -8.30 23.59 1.21
CA GLY A 64 -8.92 23.74 2.52
C GLY A 64 -8.90 22.49 3.38
N TRP A 65 -8.31 21.40 2.89
CA TRP A 65 -8.08 20.18 3.67
C TRP A 65 -6.89 20.36 4.61
N LYS A 66 -6.93 19.67 5.75
CA LYS A 66 -5.83 19.67 6.72
C LYS A 66 -5.41 18.24 7.02
N ILE A 67 -4.11 18.01 7.12
CA ILE A 67 -3.58 16.73 7.56
C ILE A 67 -3.78 16.64 9.07
N ILE A 68 -4.65 15.73 9.49
CA ILE A 68 -4.96 15.46 10.91
C ILE A 68 -3.96 14.47 11.50
N THR A 69 -3.63 13.43 10.73
CA THR A 69 -2.71 12.38 11.17
C THR A 69 -1.74 12.05 10.04
N TYR A 70 -0.50 11.80 10.43
CA TYR A 70 0.58 11.41 9.53
C TYR A 70 1.33 10.22 10.11
N LEU A 71 1.44 9.16 9.32
CA LEU A 71 2.29 8.01 9.63
C LEU A 71 3.38 7.88 8.56
N HIS A 72 4.59 7.56 8.98
CA HIS A 72 5.68 7.25 8.06
C HIS A 72 6.42 6.00 8.52
N SER A 73 6.38 4.97 7.71
CA SER A 73 7.18 3.75 7.85
C SER A 73 8.14 3.55 6.67
N ASP A 74 8.91 2.49 6.70
CA ASP A 74 9.80 2.09 5.61
C ASP A 74 9.04 1.79 4.30
N ARG A 75 7.81 1.26 4.41
CA ARG A 75 7.01 0.81 3.27
C ARG A 75 5.81 1.70 2.93
N LEU A 76 5.38 2.58 3.86
CA LEU A 76 4.10 3.26 3.78
C LEU A 76 4.19 4.67 4.34
N ILE A 77 3.52 5.60 3.67
CA ILE A 77 3.18 6.91 4.23
C ILE A 77 1.67 7.05 4.20
N THR A 78 1.08 7.36 5.36
CA THR A 78 -0.36 7.62 5.51
C THR A 78 -0.59 9.10 5.78
N TYR A 79 -1.56 9.68 5.11
CA TYR A 79 -2.16 10.97 5.42
C TYR A 79 -3.65 10.78 5.70
N VAL A 80 -4.10 11.12 6.90
CA VAL A 80 -5.52 11.31 7.18
C VAL A 80 -5.83 12.79 7.01
N CYS A 81 -6.58 13.12 5.99
CA CYS A 81 -6.97 14.49 5.66
C CYS A 81 -8.39 14.76 6.14
N GLY A 82 -8.61 15.92 6.74
CA GLY A 82 -9.91 16.36 7.21
C GLY A 82 -10.31 17.71 6.62
N PHE A 83 -11.58 17.85 6.32
CA PHE A 83 -12.21 19.12 5.88
C PHE A 83 -13.38 19.45 6.80
N SER A 84 -13.39 20.65 7.37
CA SER A 84 -14.48 21.12 8.24
C SER A 84 -15.67 21.58 7.40
N CYS A 85 -16.81 20.93 7.58
CA CYS A 85 -18.08 21.25 6.91
C CYS A 85 -19.14 21.57 7.97
N GLY A 86 -19.12 22.76 8.53
CA GLY A 86 -20.02 23.17 9.62
C GLY A 86 -19.75 22.36 10.88
N GLU A 87 -20.73 21.55 11.31
CA GLU A 87 -20.64 20.70 12.49
C GLU A 87 -20.01 19.32 12.21
N HIS A 88 -19.72 19.01 10.95
CA HIS A 88 -19.17 17.73 10.54
C HIS A 88 -17.74 17.88 10.00
N ILE A 89 -16.97 16.81 10.08
CA ILE A 89 -15.65 16.70 9.47
C ILE A 89 -15.70 15.59 8.42
N GLU A 90 -15.43 15.94 7.17
CA GLU A 90 -15.16 14.97 6.12
C GLU A 90 -13.74 14.43 6.28
N LEU A 91 -13.57 13.12 6.10
CA LEU A 91 -12.27 12.45 6.25
C LEU A 91 -11.95 11.65 4.99
N VAL A 92 -10.72 11.78 4.51
CA VAL A 92 -10.15 10.93 3.46
C VAL A 92 -8.78 10.48 3.92
N GLN A 93 -8.53 9.17 3.84
CA GLN A 93 -7.22 8.59 4.13
C GLN A 93 -6.51 8.20 2.84
N TRP A 94 -5.26 8.62 2.72
CA TRP A 94 -4.36 8.30 1.62
C TRP A 94 -3.21 7.44 2.15
N ASP A 95 -3.10 6.20 1.65
CA ASP A 95 -2.03 5.28 1.98
C ASP A 95 -1.12 5.09 0.77
N PHE A 96 0.08 5.69 0.83
CA PHE A 96 1.09 5.61 -0.23
C PHE A 96 2.09 4.50 0.08
N PHE A 97 1.91 3.34 -0.54
CA PHE A 97 2.79 2.19 -0.42
C PHE A 97 3.95 2.28 -1.40
N PHE A 98 5.16 1.98 -0.95
CA PHE A 98 6.37 1.92 -1.76
C PHE A 98 6.78 0.50 -2.13
N ASN A 99 6.27 -0.46 -1.40
CA ASN A 99 6.55 -1.89 -1.59
C ASN A 99 5.63 -2.73 -0.71
N THR A 100 5.64 -4.04 -0.95
CA THR A 100 5.18 -5.04 0.00
C THR A 100 6.41 -5.61 0.69
N SER A 101 6.57 -5.32 1.98
CA SER A 101 7.70 -5.79 2.80
C SER A 101 7.27 -6.14 4.22
N VAL A 102 8.09 -6.96 4.88
CA VAL A 102 7.93 -7.35 6.27
C VAL A 102 9.29 -7.24 6.95
N TRP A 103 9.38 -6.41 8.00
CA TRP A 103 10.64 -6.15 8.75
C TRP A 103 11.83 -5.76 7.89
N GLY A 104 11.59 -4.98 6.83
CA GLY A 104 12.61 -4.59 5.86
C GLY A 104 12.95 -5.65 4.82
N ILE A 105 12.32 -6.85 4.87
CA ILE A 105 12.47 -7.89 3.85
C ILE A 105 11.51 -7.59 2.71
N LEU A 106 12.05 -7.26 1.54
CA LEU A 106 11.27 -6.93 0.36
C LEU A 106 10.62 -8.19 -0.23
N LEU A 107 9.30 -8.19 -0.35
CA LEU A 107 8.53 -9.24 -1.02
C LEU A 107 8.19 -8.84 -2.46
N MET A 108 7.85 -7.55 -2.66
CA MET A 108 7.53 -7.00 -3.97
C MET A 108 7.73 -5.48 -4.00
N ASP A 109 8.38 -4.95 -5.01
CA ASP A 109 8.68 -3.52 -5.17
C ASP A 109 7.57 -2.79 -5.92
N ALA A 110 7.37 -1.48 -5.64
CA ALA A 110 6.38 -0.67 -6.34
C ALA A 110 6.62 -0.61 -7.86
N SER A 111 7.86 -0.67 -8.31
CA SER A 111 8.18 -0.67 -9.74
C SER A 111 7.63 -1.91 -10.47
N GLU A 112 7.56 -3.06 -9.79
CA GLU A 112 6.94 -4.26 -10.35
C GLU A 112 5.42 -4.09 -10.48
N PHE A 113 4.77 -3.44 -9.51
CA PHE A 113 3.33 -3.16 -9.57
C PHE A 113 3.00 -2.21 -10.71
N VAL A 114 3.64 -1.05 -10.78
CA VAL A 114 3.27 0.00 -11.74
C VAL A 114 3.48 -0.39 -13.21
N GLN A 115 4.33 -1.38 -13.49
CA GLN A 115 4.49 -1.95 -14.84
C GLN A 115 3.24 -2.71 -15.33
N HIS A 116 2.38 -3.17 -14.41
CA HIS A 116 1.19 -3.97 -14.69
C HIS A 116 -0.11 -3.24 -14.32
N ARG A 117 -0.05 -1.91 -14.26
CA ARG A 117 -1.23 -1.08 -14.02
C ARG A 117 -2.08 -0.97 -15.26
N GLN A 118 -3.40 -0.85 -15.04
CA GLN A 118 -4.41 -0.56 -16.06
C GLN A 118 -4.98 0.84 -15.84
N PHE A 119 -5.52 1.46 -16.87
CA PHE A 119 -6.17 2.77 -16.79
C PHE A 119 -7.66 2.63 -17.13
N ASN A 120 -8.55 3.15 -16.28
CA ASN A 120 -9.99 3.07 -16.49
C ASN A 120 -10.63 4.36 -17.05
N GLY A 121 -9.82 5.33 -17.50
CA GLY A 121 -10.27 6.65 -17.96
C GLY A 121 -10.20 7.72 -16.87
N PHE A 122 -10.08 7.34 -15.59
CA PHE A 122 -9.99 8.25 -14.46
C PHE A 122 -8.71 8.06 -13.64
N LEU A 123 -8.34 6.81 -13.32
CA LEU A 123 -7.18 6.47 -12.50
C LEU A 123 -6.47 5.22 -13.02
N TYR A 124 -5.20 5.07 -12.64
CA TYR A 124 -4.49 3.80 -12.78
C TYR A 124 -4.81 2.87 -11.61
N TYR A 125 -5.10 1.60 -11.91
CA TYR A 125 -5.44 0.57 -10.95
C TYR A 125 -4.67 -0.72 -11.19
N MET A 126 -4.64 -1.58 -10.17
CA MET A 126 -3.93 -2.86 -10.26
C MET A 126 -4.83 -3.98 -10.77
N GLU A 127 -4.26 -4.84 -11.62
CA GLU A 127 -4.87 -6.13 -11.98
C GLU A 127 -5.04 -7.03 -10.76
N VAL A 128 -6.02 -7.92 -10.80
CA VAL A 128 -6.41 -8.75 -9.66
C VAL A 128 -5.28 -9.64 -9.15
N GLU A 129 -4.40 -10.10 -10.03
CA GLU A 129 -3.24 -10.92 -9.71
C GLU A 129 -2.27 -10.18 -8.78
N TYR A 130 -2.04 -8.91 -9.05
CA TYR A 130 -1.15 -8.07 -8.25
C TYR A 130 -1.80 -7.60 -6.94
N GLN A 131 -3.13 -7.34 -6.96
CA GLN A 131 -3.89 -7.11 -5.73
C GLN A 131 -3.81 -8.33 -4.81
N PHE A 132 -3.96 -9.52 -5.36
CA PHE A 132 -3.82 -10.77 -4.64
C PHE A 132 -2.40 -10.93 -4.10
N LEU A 133 -1.37 -10.76 -4.94
CA LEU A 133 0.03 -10.90 -4.53
C LEU A 133 0.39 -9.98 -3.37
N ASP A 134 0.00 -8.71 -3.42
CA ASP A 134 0.24 -7.78 -2.31
C ASP A 134 -0.27 -8.33 -0.98
N LYS A 135 -1.55 -8.71 -0.92
CA LYS A 135 -2.17 -9.23 0.30
C LYS A 135 -1.63 -10.59 0.69
N TYR A 136 -1.48 -11.48 -0.28
CA TYR A 136 -1.08 -12.86 -0.01
C TYR A 136 0.35 -12.95 0.53
N LEU A 137 1.31 -12.32 -0.16
CA LEU A 137 2.72 -12.34 0.25
C LEU A 137 2.89 -11.76 1.65
N TYR A 138 2.25 -10.60 1.91
CA TYR A 138 2.31 -9.97 3.22
C TYR A 138 1.72 -10.87 4.31
N ASN A 139 0.48 -11.35 4.14
CA ASN A 139 -0.19 -12.16 5.15
C ASN A 139 0.58 -13.45 5.43
N ARG A 140 1.09 -14.11 4.39
CA ARG A 140 1.89 -15.33 4.58
C ARG A 140 3.19 -15.06 5.33
N ALA A 141 3.86 -13.96 5.06
CA ALA A 141 5.10 -13.59 5.75
C ALA A 141 4.87 -13.22 7.23
N VAL A 142 3.76 -12.55 7.58
CA VAL A 142 3.46 -12.22 8.99
C VAL A 142 2.71 -13.34 9.75
N GLY A 143 2.43 -14.46 9.11
CA GLY A 143 1.71 -15.59 9.74
C GLY A 143 0.20 -15.37 9.89
N SER A 144 -0.37 -14.40 9.16
CA SER A 144 -1.80 -14.14 9.17
C SER A 144 -2.52 -14.95 8.09
N GLN A 145 -3.79 -15.26 8.33
CA GLN A 145 -4.64 -15.85 7.31
C GLN A 145 -4.98 -14.85 6.21
N PHE A 146 -5.18 -15.35 4.99
CA PHE A 146 -5.68 -14.53 3.90
C PHE A 146 -7.14 -14.16 4.18
N PRO A 147 -7.51 -12.85 4.15
CA PRO A 147 -8.84 -12.43 4.59
C PRO A 147 -9.96 -12.96 3.67
N ASP A 148 -11.03 -13.51 4.26
CA ASP A 148 -12.16 -14.11 3.52
C ASP A 148 -12.83 -13.14 2.55
N LYS A 149 -12.91 -11.85 2.89
CA LYS A 149 -13.46 -10.81 2.00
C LYS A 149 -12.73 -10.70 0.65
N TYR A 150 -11.52 -11.23 0.55
CA TYR A 150 -10.71 -11.27 -0.66
C TYR A 150 -10.58 -12.67 -1.28
N ALA A 151 -11.35 -13.66 -0.82
CA ALA A 151 -11.32 -15.03 -1.36
C ALA A 151 -11.54 -15.08 -2.88
N TRP A 152 -12.37 -14.19 -3.43
CA TRP A 152 -12.61 -14.03 -4.86
C TRP A 152 -11.33 -13.69 -5.66
N MET A 153 -10.38 -12.91 -5.07
CA MET A 153 -9.09 -12.63 -5.71
C MET A 153 -8.26 -13.89 -5.80
N ARG A 154 -8.25 -14.68 -4.73
CA ARG A 154 -7.54 -15.96 -4.69
C ARG A 154 -8.05 -16.93 -5.76
N GLU A 155 -9.36 -17.05 -5.91
CA GLU A 155 -9.98 -17.90 -6.93
C GLU A 155 -9.53 -17.51 -8.34
N LYS A 156 -9.54 -16.20 -8.66
CA LYS A 156 -9.11 -15.70 -9.97
C LYS A 156 -7.60 -15.82 -10.20
N ALA A 157 -6.79 -15.53 -9.18
CA ALA A 157 -5.36 -15.42 -9.31
C ALA A 157 -4.60 -16.76 -9.16
N SER A 158 -5.17 -17.77 -8.48
CA SER A 158 -4.47 -19.01 -8.09
C SER A 158 -3.88 -19.78 -9.26
N GLN A 159 -4.52 -19.73 -10.44
CA GLN A 159 -4.04 -20.43 -11.63
C GLN A 159 -3.11 -19.60 -12.51
N ASN A 160 -2.98 -18.31 -12.21
CA ASN A 160 -2.18 -17.40 -13.02
C ASN A 160 -0.68 -17.72 -12.89
N LEU A 161 0.00 -17.79 -14.05
CA LEU A 161 1.42 -18.11 -14.11
C LEU A 161 2.29 -17.06 -13.42
N VAL A 162 1.94 -15.77 -13.54
CA VAL A 162 2.67 -14.66 -12.90
C VAL A 162 2.64 -14.82 -11.38
N VAL A 163 1.48 -15.16 -10.81
CA VAL A 163 1.32 -15.41 -9.38
C VAL A 163 2.21 -16.56 -8.91
N LYS A 164 2.18 -17.70 -9.62
CA LYS A 164 3.02 -18.87 -9.31
C LYS A 164 4.50 -18.54 -9.38
N GLN A 165 4.92 -17.83 -10.44
CA GLN A 165 6.32 -17.41 -10.60
C GLN A 165 6.77 -16.45 -9.49
N LYS A 166 5.92 -15.50 -9.09
CA LYS A 166 6.26 -14.56 -8.01
C LYS A 166 6.37 -15.26 -6.65
N ILE A 167 5.43 -16.13 -6.31
CA ILE A 167 5.49 -16.93 -5.07
C ILE A 167 6.76 -17.80 -5.05
N LYS A 168 7.10 -18.41 -6.18
CA LYS A 168 8.34 -19.18 -6.31
C LYS A 168 9.60 -18.32 -6.14
N ALA A 169 9.61 -17.12 -6.71
CA ALA A 169 10.75 -16.20 -6.59
C ALA A 169 10.95 -15.73 -5.14
N VAL A 170 9.86 -15.41 -4.42
CA VAL A 170 9.90 -14.90 -3.04
C VAL A 170 10.11 -15.99 -2.02
N PHE A 171 9.26 -17.02 -2.03
CA PHE A 171 9.22 -18.05 -0.97
C PHE A 171 9.85 -19.38 -1.37
N ARG A 172 10.30 -19.54 -2.61
CA ARG A 172 10.89 -20.78 -3.16
C ARG A 172 9.95 -21.98 -3.00
N VAL A 173 8.67 -21.75 -3.29
CA VAL A 173 7.62 -22.78 -3.33
C VAL A 173 6.97 -22.79 -4.72
N ASN A 174 6.40 -23.91 -5.13
CA ASN A 174 5.92 -24.06 -6.50
C ASN A 174 4.41 -23.80 -6.66
N SER A 175 3.66 -23.75 -5.56
CA SER A 175 2.22 -23.48 -5.60
C SER A 175 1.73 -22.73 -4.36
N ILE A 176 0.52 -22.18 -4.44
CA ILE A 176 -0.17 -21.53 -3.32
C ILE A 176 -0.46 -22.55 -2.22
N GLU A 177 -0.89 -23.75 -2.57
CA GLU A 177 -1.22 -24.83 -1.64
C GLU A 177 0.02 -25.28 -0.86
N GLU A 178 1.17 -25.39 -1.54
CA GLU A 178 2.44 -25.67 -0.87
C GLU A 178 2.79 -24.52 0.10
N CYS A 179 2.64 -23.28 -0.36
CA CYS A 179 2.92 -22.09 0.46
C CYS A 179 2.04 -22.03 1.71
N ASP A 180 0.76 -22.38 1.59
CA ASP A 180 -0.19 -22.35 2.71
C ASP A 180 0.14 -23.37 3.81
N ASN A 181 0.75 -24.48 3.45
CA ASN A 181 1.12 -25.55 4.38
C ASN A 181 2.49 -25.34 5.05
N ILE A 182 3.24 -24.31 4.66
CA ILE A 182 4.56 -24.01 5.25
C ILE A 182 4.41 -22.96 6.34
N ASP A 183 5.13 -23.15 7.44
CA ASP A 183 5.20 -22.17 8.52
C ASP A 183 5.74 -20.82 8.06
N SER A 184 5.16 -19.74 8.58
CA SER A 184 5.53 -18.36 8.17
C SER A 184 7.00 -18.02 8.43
N HIS A 185 7.58 -18.54 9.53
CA HIS A 185 9.00 -18.32 9.80
C HIS A 185 9.90 -18.94 8.74
N ILE A 186 9.53 -20.13 8.22
CA ILE A 186 10.26 -20.78 7.13
C ILE A 186 10.12 -19.95 5.84
N LEU A 187 8.93 -19.43 5.55
CA LEU A 187 8.70 -18.57 4.39
C LEU A 187 9.53 -17.29 4.48
N VAL A 188 9.58 -16.67 5.64
CA VAL A 188 10.41 -15.47 5.88
C VAL A 188 11.90 -15.77 5.69
N MET A 189 12.39 -16.88 6.23
CA MET A 189 13.79 -17.29 6.04
C MET A 189 14.13 -17.53 4.56
N ARG A 190 13.20 -18.13 3.80
CA ARG A 190 13.34 -18.30 2.35
C ARG A 190 13.34 -16.95 1.62
N ALA A 191 12.46 -16.01 2.02
CA ALA A 191 12.43 -14.65 1.46
C ALA A 191 13.73 -13.88 1.76
N ILE A 192 14.26 -13.98 2.98
CA ILE A 192 15.58 -13.42 3.33
C ILE A 192 16.65 -13.99 2.39
N ALA A 193 16.75 -15.31 2.28
CA ALA A 193 17.74 -15.93 1.41
C ALA A 193 17.59 -15.51 -0.06
N ALA A 194 16.35 -15.39 -0.57
CA ALA A 194 16.08 -14.92 -1.92
C ALA A 194 16.55 -13.48 -2.12
N ASN A 195 16.24 -12.57 -1.18
CA ASN A 195 16.64 -11.17 -1.24
C ASN A 195 18.16 -11.01 -1.23
N TYR A 196 18.85 -11.63 -0.26
CA TYR A 196 20.30 -11.49 -0.14
C TYR A 196 21.08 -12.12 -1.29
N LEU A 197 20.55 -13.18 -1.93
CA LEU A 197 21.17 -13.79 -3.11
C LEU A 197 20.95 -12.96 -4.39
N GLN A 198 19.79 -12.30 -4.52
CA GLN A 198 19.44 -11.56 -5.74
C GLN A 198 19.87 -10.08 -5.68
N ARG A 199 19.71 -9.43 -4.53
CA ARG A 199 19.90 -7.97 -4.34
C ARG A 199 20.52 -7.68 -2.96
N PRO A 200 21.79 -8.06 -2.71
CA PRO A 200 22.36 -7.96 -1.36
C PRO A 200 22.42 -6.52 -0.81
N LEU A 201 22.81 -5.55 -1.63
CA LEU A 201 22.93 -4.14 -1.21
C LEU A 201 21.55 -3.53 -0.91
N ASP A 202 20.56 -3.77 -1.76
CA ASP A 202 19.19 -3.29 -1.55
C ASP A 202 18.59 -3.92 -0.28
N SER A 203 18.87 -5.21 -0.05
CA SER A 203 18.39 -5.91 1.15
C SER A 203 18.94 -5.30 2.44
N ILE A 204 20.23 -4.99 2.47
CA ILE A 204 20.85 -4.29 3.60
C ILE A 204 20.23 -2.90 3.76
N GLY A 205 20.10 -2.15 2.68
CA GLY A 205 19.49 -0.81 2.67
C GLY A 205 18.06 -0.81 3.21
N ASN A 206 17.24 -1.77 2.80
CA ASN A 206 15.86 -1.90 3.26
C ASN A 206 15.76 -2.24 4.75
N VAL A 207 16.60 -3.14 5.25
CA VAL A 207 16.67 -3.46 6.69
C VAL A 207 17.13 -2.25 7.49
N LEU A 208 18.15 -1.52 7.03
CA LEU A 208 18.60 -0.29 7.70
C LEU A 208 17.50 0.79 7.70
N LEU A 209 16.78 0.94 6.60
CA LEU A 209 15.65 1.88 6.51
C LEU A 209 14.52 1.49 7.48
N PHE A 210 14.20 0.19 7.55
CA PHE A 210 13.21 -0.33 8.51
C PHE A 210 13.64 -0.02 9.96
N LEU A 211 14.87 -0.36 10.34
CA LEU A 211 15.39 -0.08 11.67
C LEU A 211 15.41 1.42 11.98
N TRP A 212 15.85 2.25 11.03
CA TRP A 212 15.84 3.70 11.18
C TRP A 212 14.44 4.25 11.41
N THR A 213 13.45 3.84 10.58
CA THR A 213 12.07 4.31 10.74
C THR A 213 11.44 3.80 12.03
N PHE A 214 11.73 2.57 12.43
CA PHE A 214 11.30 2.01 13.72
C PHE A 214 11.86 2.82 14.90
N ILE A 215 13.18 3.04 14.94
CA ILE A 215 13.85 3.81 16.00
C ILE A 215 13.31 5.25 16.02
N ARG A 216 13.21 5.90 14.86
CA ARG A 216 12.68 7.25 14.75
C ARG A 216 11.26 7.35 15.29
N ASN A 217 10.37 6.43 14.90
CA ASN A 217 8.99 6.42 15.37
C ASN A 217 8.90 6.13 16.87
N TYR A 218 9.81 5.32 17.43
CA TYR A 218 9.88 5.04 18.86
C TYR A 218 10.42 6.23 19.67
N ILE A 219 11.47 6.90 19.19
CA ILE A 219 12.10 8.03 19.88
C ILE A 219 11.33 9.33 19.67
N CYS A 220 10.84 9.55 18.44
CA CYS A 220 10.13 10.78 18.04
C CYS A 220 8.62 10.66 18.18
N SER A 221 8.10 9.64 18.87
CA SER A 221 6.68 9.53 19.23
C SER A 221 6.33 10.60 20.30
N ASN A 222 6.57 11.85 19.94
CA ASN A 222 6.24 12.98 20.77
C ASN A 222 4.72 13.19 20.73
N THR A 223 4.08 12.96 21.88
CA THR A 223 2.85 13.64 22.33
C THR A 223 1.73 13.78 21.28
N GLY A 224 1.63 12.87 20.33
CA GLY A 224 0.43 12.70 19.52
C GLY A 224 -0.56 11.84 20.30
N PHE A 225 -1.79 12.30 20.45
CA PHE A 225 -2.87 11.43 20.91
C PHE A 225 -3.33 10.59 19.72
N SER A 226 -3.48 9.27 19.95
CA SER A 226 -4.11 8.39 18.98
C SER A 226 -5.61 8.56 19.10
N ILE A 227 -6.26 9.04 18.05
CA ILE A 227 -7.72 8.95 17.94
C ILE A 227 -8.03 7.58 17.36
N GLY A 228 -8.49 6.66 18.21
CA GLY A 228 -9.02 5.38 17.76
C GLY A 228 -10.45 5.60 17.24
N PHE A 229 -10.69 5.43 15.95
CA PHE A 229 -12.04 5.31 15.41
C PHE A 229 -12.47 3.86 15.55
N THR A 230 -13.20 3.55 16.62
CA THR A 230 -13.97 2.30 16.70
C THR A 230 -15.28 2.54 15.94
N GLY A 231 -15.33 2.13 14.68
CA GLY A 231 -16.58 2.03 13.95
C GLY A 231 -17.35 0.79 14.41
N PRO A 232 -18.68 0.79 14.29
CA PRO A 232 -19.44 -0.45 14.44
C PRO A 232 -18.97 -1.44 13.36
N ASP A 233 -18.79 -2.69 13.78
CA ASP A 233 -18.46 -3.84 12.93
C ASP A 233 -19.52 -4.07 11.84
#